data_c7992be225ccea64f0abd514125c974c
#
_entry.id   c7992be225ccea64f0abd514125c974c
#
_cell.length_a   1.000
_cell.length_b   1.000
_cell.length_c   1.000
_cell.angle_alpha   90.00
_cell.angle_beta   90.00
_cell.angle_gamma   90.00
#
_symmetry.space_group_name_H-M   'P 1'
#
loop_
_entity.id
_entity.type
_entity.pdbx_description
1 polymer ?
#
loop_
_entity_poly.entity_id
_entity_poly.type
_entity_poly.pdbx_seq_one_letter_code
_entity_poly.pdbx_strand_id
1 'polypeptide(L)'
;QTYAYAEVIPHISSFCFRIVSGSSSHDRTSDIRPQDSLLIASKDSVGRHLERLDAWLQGEQELYLVMDEAHHSTAKTYRRIIDYVKAKVPHVKLIGLTATPFRTAESEQGLLARIYQDGIRDGRVVHGDVGITYQISLKELISRRILAKPIFESYYTDEQYGGSLGADALESIQRLDLLPENIVEQMVQSAPRNKLIVETY
;
A
#
# COMPACT_ATOMS: atom_id res chain seq x y z
N GLN A 1 4.47 -2.89 26.29
CA GLN A 1 3.03 -2.74 26.60
C GLN A 1 2.34 -4.04 26.22
N THR A 2 1.80 -4.75 27.20
CA THR A 2 1.04 -5.98 26.99
C THR A 2 -0.42 -5.57 26.86
N TYR A 3 -0.97 -5.61 25.67
CA TYR A 3 -2.40 -5.48 25.48
C TYR A 3 -3.02 -6.86 25.60
N ALA A 4 -3.89 -7.04 26.59
CA ALA A 4 -4.66 -8.26 26.72
C ALA A 4 -5.75 -8.27 25.63
N TYR A 5 -5.50 -8.94 24.52
CA TYR A 5 -6.54 -9.35 23.57
C TYR A 5 -7.29 -10.59 24.07
N ALA A 6 -7.35 -10.78 25.37
CA ALA A 6 -7.97 -11.94 25.99
C ALA A 6 -9.44 -12.17 25.61
N GLU A 7 -10.14 -11.11 25.18
CA GLU A 7 -11.53 -11.21 24.72
C GLU A 7 -11.66 -11.67 23.26
N VAL A 8 -10.63 -11.43 22.43
CA VAL A 8 -10.65 -11.77 21.00
C VAL A 8 -9.91 -13.07 20.70
N ILE A 9 -8.89 -13.40 21.51
CA ILE A 9 -8.07 -14.60 21.34
C ILE A 9 -7.86 -15.25 22.72
N PRO A 10 -8.85 -16.02 23.20
CA PRO A 10 -8.87 -16.53 24.59
C PRO A 10 -7.75 -17.51 24.95
N HIS A 11 -6.91 -17.92 24.00
CA HIS A 11 -5.84 -18.91 24.23
C HIS A 11 -4.42 -18.32 24.25
N ILE A 12 -4.28 -16.99 24.10
CA ILE A 12 -2.96 -16.33 24.15
C ILE A 12 -2.72 -15.82 25.58
N SER A 13 -1.89 -16.51 26.32
CA SER A 13 -1.51 -16.13 27.69
C SER A 13 -0.55 -14.92 27.73
N SER A 14 0.18 -14.66 26.65
CA SER A 14 1.03 -13.47 26.49
C SER A 14 1.12 -13.10 25.03
N PHE A 15 0.82 -11.83 24.70
CA PHE A 15 0.97 -11.28 23.37
C PHE A 15 1.90 -10.08 23.43
N CYS A 16 3.04 -10.21 22.78
CA CYS A 16 4.02 -9.13 22.67
C CYS A 16 4.01 -8.58 21.25
N PHE A 17 3.84 -7.26 21.10
CA PHE A 17 4.01 -6.62 19.83
C PHE A 17 5.11 -5.56 19.87
N ARG A 18 5.71 -5.30 18.73
CA ARG A 18 6.76 -4.32 18.55
C ARG A 18 6.48 -3.44 17.36
N ILE A 19 6.73 -2.14 17.51
CA ILE A 19 6.61 -1.16 16.42
C ILE A 19 8.01 -0.65 16.07
N VAL A 20 8.46 -0.94 14.87
CA VAL A 20 9.79 -0.56 14.37
C VAL A 20 9.68 0.46 13.25
N SER A 21 10.20 1.65 13.47
CA SER A 21 10.24 2.69 12.45
C SER A 21 11.42 3.65 12.63
N GLY A 22 11.52 4.66 11.76
CA GLY A 22 12.51 5.73 11.89
C GLY A 22 12.15 6.78 12.95
N SER A 23 11.00 6.69 13.61
CA SER A 23 10.58 7.61 14.67
C SER A 23 11.36 7.37 15.96
N SER A 24 11.70 8.43 16.68
CA SER A 24 12.34 8.34 17.99
C SER A 24 11.45 7.77 19.09
N SER A 25 10.13 7.71 18.86
CA SER A 25 9.15 7.13 19.78
C SER A 25 8.92 5.63 19.56
N HIS A 26 9.51 5.05 18.52
CA HIS A 26 9.38 3.62 18.19
C HIS A 26 10.69 2.87 18.42
N ASP A 27 10.57 1.54 18.50
CA ASP A 27 11.71 0.64 18.62
C ASP A 27 12.59 0.64 17.36
N ARG A 28 13.82 0.18 17.51
CA ARG A 28 14.76 -0.04 16.41
C ARG A 28 14.73 -1.51 15.98
N THR A 29 15.27 -1.80 14.80
CA THR A 29 15.43 -3.18 14.32
C THR A 29 16.29 -4.04 15.24
N SER A 30 17.22 -3.43 16.00
CA SER A 30 18.03 -4.13 17.02
C SER A 30 17.24 -4.62 18.22
N ASP A 31 16.04 -4.11 18.44
CA ASP A 31 15.21 -4.42 19.60
C ASP A 31 14.23 -5.56 19.33
N ILE A 32 14.18 -6.05 18.07
CA ILE A 32 13.36 -7.22 17.68
C ILE A 32 13.84 -8.46 18.43
N ARG A 33 12.90 -9.20 19.01
CA ARG A 33 13.17 -10.36 19.86
C ARG A 33 12.42 -11.60 19.36
N PRO A 34 12.96 -12.81 19.58
CA PRO A 34 12.30 -14.06 19.20
C PRO A 34 10.88 -14.22 19.74
N GLN A 35 10.59 -13.69 20.94
CA GLN A 35 9.29 -13.78 21.59
C GLN A 35 8.27 -12.74 21.15
N ASP A 36 8.61 -11.82 20.25
CA ASP A 36 7.65 -10.86 19.72
C ASP A 36 6.60 -11.59 18.85
N SER A 37 5.34 -11.52 19.25
CA SER A 37 4.23 -12.20 18.57
C SER A 37 3.77 -11.46 17.32
N LEU A 38 3.96 -10.14 17.26
CA LEU A 38 3.62 -9.28 16.15
C LEU A 38 4.69 -8.20 15.96
N LEU A 39 5.13 -8.04 14.73
CA LEU A 39 6.03 -6.97 14.33
C LEU A 39 5.31 -6.02 13.37
N ILE A 40 5.13 -4.77 13.77
CA ILE A 40 4.65 -3.68 12.91
C ILE A 40 5.87 -2.86 12.52
N ALA A 41 6.22 -2.86 11.24
CA ALA A 41 7.49 -2.26 10.83
C ALA A 41 7.36 -1.41 9.56
N SER A 42 8.08 -0.29 9.51
CA SER A 42 8.24 0.43 8.26
C SER A 42 9.18 -0.32 7.32
N LYS A 43 8.84 -0.36 6.03
CA LYS A 43 9.64 -1.02 4.99
C LYS A 43 11.09 -0.54 4.95
N ASP A 44 11.31 0.75 5.21
CA ASP A 44 12.63 1.36 5.13
C ASP A 44 13.52 0.98 6.31
N SER A 45 12.93 0.80 7.49
CA SER A 45 13.66 0.34 8.67
C SER A 45 14.09 -1.13 8.53
N VAL A 46 13.14 -2.00 8.19
CA VAL A 46 13.40 -3.44 8.04
C VAL A 46 14.21 -3.73 6.79
N GLY A 47 13.91 -3.07 5.67
CA GLY A 47 14.59 -3.33 4.39
C GLY A 47 16.08 -3.01 4.39
N ARG A 48 16.58 -2.17 5.32
CA ARG A 48 18.02 -1.90 5.47
C ARG A 48 18.75 -2.97 6.28
N HIS A 49 18.03 -3.69 7.15
CA HIS A 49 18.61 -4.58 8.15
C HIS A 49 17.80 -5.88 8.25
N LEU A 50 17.63 -6.57 7.12
CA LEU A 50 16.85 -7.81 7.05
C LEU A 50 17.40 -8.91 7.97
N GLU A 51 18.71 -8.95 8.16
CA GLU A 51 19.40 -9.88 9.06
C GLU A 51 18.94 -9.77 10.52
N ARG A 52 18.38 -8.63 10.91
CA ARG A 52 17.81 -8.43 12.25
C ARG A 52 16.52 -9.23 12.50
N LEU A 53 15.91 -9.73 11.43
CA LEU A 53 14.75 -10.61 11.52
C LEU A 53 15.14 -12.07 11.78
N ASP A 54 16.40 -12.46 11.60
CA ASP A 54 16.82 -13.86 11.61
C ASP A 54 16.47 -14.56 12.91
N ALA A 55 16.77 -13.97 14.06
CA ALA A 55 16.48 -14.55 15.35
C ALA A 55 14.96 -14.67 15.63
N TRP A 56 14.17 -13.75 15.11
CA TRP A 56 12.71 -13.75 15.22
C TRP A 56 12.04 -14.76 14.29
N LEU A 57 12.62 -14.99 13.10
CA LEU A 57 12.12 -15.97 12.12
C LEU A 57 12.64 -17.39 12.36
N GLN A 58 13.65 -17.53 13.23
CA GLN A 58 14.30 -18.82 13.43
C GLN A 58 13.36 -19.85 14.08
N GLY A 59 13.12 -20.95 13.38
CA GLY A 59 12.26 -22.03 13.84
C GLY A 59 10.78 -21.85 13.56
N GLU A 60 10.38 -20.68 13.06
CA GLU A 60 8.99 -20.44 12.68
C GLU A 60 8.60 -21.29 11.47
N GLN A 61 7.47 -21.99 11.57
CA GLN A 61 6.94 -22.85 10.53
C GLN A 61 5.89 -22.14 9.67
N GLU A 62 5.14 -21.21 10.26
CA GLU A 62 4.11 -20.43 9.60
C GLU A 62 4.21 -18.95 10.00
N LEU A 63 4.06 -18.04 9.03
CA LEU A 63 4.04 -16.60 9.26
C LEU A 63 2.98 -15.93 8.39
N TYR A 64 2.23 -15.02 8.99
CA TYR A 64 1.37 -14.09 8.27
C TYR A 64 2.13 -12.81 7.99
N LEU A 65 2.41 -12.54 6.72
CA LEU A 65 3.08 -11.33 6.25
C LEU A 65 2.04 -10.39 5.64
N VAL A 66 1.71 -9.32 6.36
CA VAL A 66 0.73 -8.32 5.91
C VAL A 66 1.47 -7.12 5.32
N MET A 67 1.14 -6.78 4.08
CA MET A 67 1.65 -5.60 3.38
C MET A 67 0.54 -4.56 3.26
N ASP A 68 0.67 -3.47 4.00
CA ASP A 68 -0.17 -2.30 3.80
C ASP A 68 0.27 -1.52 2.57
N GLU A 69 -0.67 -0.87 1.89
CA GLU A 69 -0.46 -0.23 0.58
C GLU A 69 0.17 -1.22 -0.43
N ALA A 70 -0.40 -2.40 -0.51
CA ALA A 70 0.15 -3.55 -1.27
C ALA A 70 0.41 -3.27 -2.75
N HIS A 71 -0.21 -2.24 -3.33
CA HIS A 71 0.08 -1.78 -4.69
C HIS A 71 1.54 -1.33 -4.87
N HIS A 72 2.26 -1.03 -3.79
CA HIS A 72 3.70 -0.77 -3.81
C HIS A 72 4.57 -2.03 -3.76
N SER A 73 4.01 -3.22 -3.60
CA SER A 73 4.77 -4.47 -3.44
C SER A 73 5.62 -4.84 -4.67
N THR A 74 5.34 -4.24 -5.82
CA THR A 74 6.17 -4.39 -7.04
C THR A 74 7.54 -3.72 -6.90
N ALA A 75 7.70 -2.75 -5.99
CA ALA A 75 8.97 -2.06 -5.77
C ALA A 75 10.03 -2.99 -5.16
N LYS A 76 11.30 -2.79 -5.54
CA LYS A 76 12.44 -3.63 -5.17
C LYS A 76 12.57 -3.86 -3.66
N THR A 77 12.33 -2.85 -2.83
CA THR A 77 12.45 -2.95 -1.37
C THR A 77 11.42 -3.92 -0.79
N TYR A 78 10.16 -3.82 -1.21
CA TYR A 78 9.10 -4.72 -0.78
C TYR A 78 9.37 -6.16 -1.21
N ARG A 79 9.76 -6.37 -2.48
CA ARG A 79 10.10 -7.69 -2.99
C ARG A 79 11.23 -8.33 -2.20
N ARG A 80 12.29 -7.57 -1.90
CA ARG A 80 13.41 -8.04 -1.07
C ARG A 80 12.96 -8.52 0.32
N ILE A 81 12.04 -7.80 0.96
CA ILE A 81 11.49 -8.20 2.27
C ILE A 81 10.68 -9.49 2.13
N ILE A 82 9.78 -9.56 1.15
CA ILE A 82 8.94 -10.73 0.89
C ILE A 82 9.80 -11.96 0.60
N ASP A 83 10.77 -11.84 -0.30
CA ASP A 83 11.66 -12.93 -0.69
C ASP A 83 12.53 -13.40 0.49
N TYR A 84 13.02 -12.45 1.31
CA TYR A 84 13.80 -12.77 2.50
C TYR A 84 13.01 -13.58 3.53
N VAL A 85 11.78 -13.17 3.82
CA VAL A 85 10.91 -13.86 4.76
C VAL A 85 10.52 -15.24 4.22
N LYS A 86 10.15 -15.34 2.93
CA LYS A 86 9.82 -16.62 2.27
C LYS A 86 10.99 -17.60 2.22
N ALA A 87 12.22 -17.10 2.19
CA ALA A 87 13.41 -17.96 2.24
C ALA A 87 13.72 -18.52 3.62
N LYS A 88 13.18 -17.91 4.69
CA LYS A 88 13.44 -18.30 6.08
C LYS A 88 12.31 -19.12 6.72
N VAL A 89 11.07 -18.88 6.29
CA VAL A 89 9.87 -19.52 6.86
C VAL A 89 9.20 -20.40 5.79
N PRO A 90 8.95 -21.69 6.05
CA PRO A 90 8.38 -22.63 5.09
C PRO A 90 6.98 -22.24 4.58
N HIS A 91 6.13 -21.74 5.48
CA HIS A 91 4.75 -21.40 5.15
C HIS A 91 4.45 -19.93 5.44
N VAL A 92 4.68 -19.06 4.43
CA VAL A 92 4.35 -17.64 4.52
C VAL A 92 3.00 -17.39 3.87
N LYS A 93 2.03 -16.92 4.64
CA LYS A 93 0.75 -16.41 4.14
C LYS A 93 0.87 -14.91 3.89
N LEU A 94 1.00 -14.53 2.63
CA LEU A 94 1.15 -13.16 2.21
C LEU A 94 -0.22 -12.51 1.98
N ILE A 95 -0.50 -11.43 2.71
CA ILE A 95 -1.75 -10.66 2.65
C ILE A 95 -1.44 -9.24 2.21
N GLY A 96 -2.09 -8.77 1.16
CA GLY A 96 -1.99 -7.39 0.68
C GLY A 96 -3.25 -6.60 1.04
N LEU A 97 -3.06 -5.44 1.65
CA LEU A 97 -4.12 -4.47 1.91
C LEU A 97 -3.89 -3.26 1.00
N THR A 98 -4.91 -2.86 0.25
CA THR A 98 -4.83 -1.67 -0.60
C THR A 98 -6.21 -1.14 -0.95
N ALA A 99 -6.33 0.17 -1.05
CA ALA A 99 -7.51 0.83 -1.60
C ALA A 99 -7.51 0.83 -3.14
N THR A 100 -6.33 0.69 -3.76
CA THR A 100 -6.12 0.80 -5.21
C THR A 100 -5.35 -0.41 -5.74
N PRO A 101 -6.01 -1.60 -5.87
CA PRO A 101 -5.33 -2.83 -6.28
C PRO A 101 -4.84 -2.79 -7.74
N PHE A 102 -5.38 -1.88 -8.53
CA PHE A 102 -5.01 -1.70 -9.92
C PHE A 102 -4.18 -0.43 -10.07
N ARG A 103 -2.94 -0.58 -10.47
CA ARG A 103 -2.16 0.55 -10.99
C ARG A 103 -2.49 0.74 -12.46
N THR A 104 -2.51 2.00 -12.89
CA THR A 104 -2.80 2.46 -14.24
C THR A 104 -1.84 1.92 -15.30
N ALA A 105 -0.61 1.56 -14.91
CA ALA A 105 0.35 0.97 -15.84
C ALA A 105 0.04 -0.53 -16.06
N GLU A 106 -0.44 -0.91 -17.24
CA GLU A 106 -0.69 -2.30 -17.64
C GLU A 106 0.48 -3.24 -17.37
N SER A 107 1.73 -2.75 -17.51
CA SER A 107 2.94 -3.51 -17.23
C SER A 107 3.11 -3.89 -15.75
N GLU A 108 2.50 -3.18 -14.82
CA GLU A 108 2.58 -3.44 -13.38
C GLU A 108 1.43 -4.29 -12.84
N GLN A 109 0.29 -4.33 -13.52
CA GLN A 109 -0.88 -5.13 -13.10
C GLN A 109 -0.53 -6.62 -13.02
N GLY A 110 0.14 -7.16 -14.03
CA GLY A 110 0.59 -8.56 -14.04
C GLY A 110 1.63 -8.90 -12.96
N LEU A 111 2.42 -7.92 -12.52
CA LEU A 111 3.43 -8.13 -11.48
C LEU A 111 2.80 -8.25 -10.09
N LEU A 112 1.82 -7.41 -9.77
CA LEU A 112 1.14 -7.48 -8.48
C LEU A 112 0.39 -8.80 -8.32
N ALA A 113 -0.33 -9.24 -9.36
CA ALA A 113 -1.02 -10.52 -9.38
C ALA A 113 -0.05 -11.71 -9.15
N ARG A 114 1.17 -11.66 -9.68
CA ARG A 114 2.19 -12.70 -9.45
C ARG A 114 2.70 -12.74 -8.01
N ILE A 115 2.76 -11.61 -7.33
CA ILE A 115 3.22 -11.54 -5.93
C ILE A 115 2.19 -12.19 -4.99
N TYR A 116 0.89 -12.01 -5.28
CA TYR A 116 -0.23 -12.46 -4.45
C TYR A 116 -0.99 -13.68 -5.03
N GLN A 117 -0.34 -14.46 -5.89
CA GLN A 117 -0.94 -15.61 -6.61
C GLN A 117 -1.57 -16.65 -5.69
N ASP A 118 -1.01 -16.87 -4.52
CA ASP A 118 -1.44 -17.96 -3.62
C ASP A 118 -2.70 -17.62 -2.81
N GLY A 119 -3.19 -16.37 -2.88
CA GLY A 119 -4.35 -15.88 -2.13
C GLY A 119 -5.72 -16.33 -2.65
N ILE A 120 -5.78 -17.02 -3.81
CA ILE A 120 -7.04 -17.30 -4.53
C ILE A 120 -7.59 -18.70 -4.26
N ARG A 121 -7.16 -19.39 -3.22
CA ARG A 121 -7.58 -20.79 -2.98
C ARG A 121 -9.02 -20.97 -2.52
N ASP A 122 -9.74 -19.92 -2.15
CA ASP A 122 -11.12 -20.02 -1.62
C ASP A 122 -12.22 -20.08 -2.68
N GLY A 123 -11.90 -20.07 -3.96
CA GLY A 123 -12.91 -20.19 -5.04
C GLY A 123 -13.91 -19.04 -5.09
N ARG A 124 -13.76 -18.00 -4.30
CA ARG A 124 -14.59 -16.80 -4.35
C ARG A 124 -14.01 -15.83 -5.37
N VAL A 125 -14.24 -16.14 -6.64
CA VAL A 125 -14.04 -15.17 -7.71
C VAL A 125 -15.13 -14.12 -7.60
N VAL A 126 -14.84 -12.96 -7.02
CA VAL A 126 -15.74 -11.82 -7.09
C VAL A 126 -15.44 -11.10 -8.39
N HIS A 127 -16.31 -11.33 -9.40
CA HIS A 127 -16.40 -10.53 -10.62
C HIS A 127 -15.09 -10.26 -11.38
N GLY A 128 -14.44 -11.28 -11.88
CA GLY A 128 -13.44 -11.14 -12.96
C GLY A 128 -12.04 -10.65 -12.54
N ASP A 129 -11.87 -10.18 -11.32
CA ASP A 129 -10.60 -9.69 -10.82
C ASP A 129 -9.81 -10.79 -10.12
N VAL A 130 -8.91 -11.38 -10.86
CA VAL A 130 -8.01 -12.43 -10.37
C VAL A 130 -7.12 -11.83 -9.26
N GLY A 131 -7.24 -12.35 -8.03
CA GLY A 131 -6.34 -12.01 -6.92
C GLY A 131 -6.95 -11.19 -5.77
N ILE A 132 -8.19 -10.71 -5.89
CA ILE A 132 -8.84 -9.98 -4.80
C ILE A 132 -9.69 -10.96 -3.97
N THR A 133 -9.29 -11.19 -2.73
CA THR A 133 -10.01 -12.07 -1.80
C THR A 133 -11.21 -11.37 -1.14
N TYR A 134 -11.09 -10.09 -0.87
CA TYR A 134 -12.12 -9.27 -0.26
C TYR A 134 -12.09 -7.84 -0.78
N GLN A 135 -13.26 -7.31 -1.12
CA GLN A 135 -13.44 -5.92 -1.53
C GLN A 135 -14.72 -5.36 -0.92
N ILE A 136 -14.64 -4.13 -0.43
CA ILE A 136 -15.82 -3.35 -0.02
C ILE A 136 -15.96 -2.12 -0.93
N SER A 137 -17.15 -1.87 -1.42
CA SER A 137 -17.38 -0.74 -2.32
C SER A 137 -17.38 0.60 -1.57
N LEU A 138 -16.96 1.66 -2.28
CA LEU A 138 -17.01 3.03 -1.75
C LEU A 138 -18.43 3.41 -1.29
N LYS A 139 -19.44 3.01 -2.06
CA LYS A 139 -20.85 3.23 -1.75
C LYS A 139 -21.25 2.58 -0.41
N GLU A 140 -20.77 1.38 -0.15
CA GLU A 140 -21.03 0.66 1.10
C GLU A 140 -20.31 1.32 2.28
N LEU A 141 -19.05 1.75 2.11
CA LEU A 141 -18.30 2.48 3.14
C LEU A 141 -19.00 3.79 3.53
N ILE A 142 -19.55 4.51 2.55
CA ILE A 142 -20.33 5.72 2.78
C ILE A 142 -21.65 5.40 3.49
N SER A 143 -22.36 4.35 3.05
CA SER A 143 -23.64 3.95 3.67
C SER A 143 -23.47 3.51 5.13
N ARG A 144 -22.34 2.87 5.46
CA ARG A 144 -21.95 2.49 6.82
C ARG A 144 -21.40 3.64 7.65
N ARG A 145 -21.32 4.86 7.09
CA ARG A 145 -20.73 6.06 7.73
C ARG A 145 -19.27 5.89 8.15
N ILE A 146 -18.54 5.00 7.49
CA ILE A 146 -17.08 4.82 7.65
C ILE A 146 -16.36 5.92 6.88
N LEU A 147 -16.87 6.25 5.68
CA LEU A 147 -16.40 7.37 4.87
C LEU A 147 -17.47 8.46 4.78
N ALA A 148 -17.02 9.71 4.78
CA ALA A 148 -17.89 10.85 4.51
C ALA A 148 -18.43 10.80 3.08
N LYS A 149 -19.64 11.30 2.88
CA LYS A 149 -20.20 11.48 1.54
C LYS A 149 -19.42 12.60 0.84
N PRO A 150 -18.75 12.33 -0.29
CA PRO A 150 -18.04 13.38 -1.01
C PRO A 150 -19.02 14.37 -1.62
N ILE A 151 -18.65 15.64 -1.57
CA ILE A 151 -19.28 16.72 -2.32
C ILE A 151 -18.27 17.10 -3.40
N PHE A 152 -18.68 17.00 -4.67
CA PHE A 152 -17.85 17.37 -5.79
C PHE A 152 -18.23 18.76 -6.27
N GLU A 153 -17.30 19.66 -6.23
CA GLU A 153 -17.42 21.00 -6.77
C GLU A 153 -16.35 21.20 -7.84
N SER A 154 -16.74 21.73 -8.99
CA SER A 154 -15.83 21.97 -10.10
C SER A 154 -15.65 23.48 -10.28
N TYR A 155 -14.41 23.91 -10.23
CA TYR A 155 -14.02 25.30 -10.43
C TYR A 155 -13.22 25.40 -11.72
N TYR A 156 -13.57 26.37 -12.55
CA TYR A 156 -12.96 26.56 -13.88
C TYR A 156 -12.26 27.89 -13.94
N THR A 157 -11.14 27.92 -14.66
CA THR A 157 -10.49 29.15 -15.12
C THR A 157 -10.59 29.22 -16.63
N ASP A 158 -10.52 30.41 -17.20
CA ASP A 158 -10.51 30.61 -18.65
C ASP A 158 -9.17 30.24 -19.30
N GLU A 159 -8.22 29.75 -18.50
CA GLU A 159 -6.90 29.37 -18.98
C GLU A 159 -6.90 27.98 -19.64
N GLN A 160 -6.25 27.93 -20.81
CA GLN A 160 -6.03 26.67 -21.52
C GLN A 160 -4.54 26.32 -21.50
N TYR A 161 -4.23 25.13 -21.04
CA TYR A 161 -2.86 24.62 -21.01
C TYR A 161 -2.62 23.67 -22.17
N GLY A 162 -1.46 23.80 -22.82
CA GLY A 162 -1.02 22.82 -23.81
C GLY A 162 -1.56 23.01 -25.24
N GLY A 163 -1.88 24.20 -25.63
CA GLY A 163 -2.37 24.68 -26.95
C GLY A 163 -2.43 23.72 -28.17
N SER A 164 -1.38 22.99 -28.45
CA SER A 164 -1.39 21.82 -29.36
C SER A 164 -0.53 20.72 -28.73
N LEU A 165 -1.16 19.81 -28.02
CA LEU A 165 -0.48 18.58 -27.56
C LEU A 165 -0.13 17.75 -28.82
N GLY A 166 1.15 17.44 -28.99
CA GLY A 166 1.58 16.48 -30.00
C GLY A 166 1.02 15.09 -29.73
N ALA A 167 0.96 14.24 -30.74
CA ALA A 167 0.46 12.87 -30.60
C ALA A 167 1.13 12.08 -29.47
N ASP A 168 2.44 12.25 -29.29
CA ASP A 168 3.23 11.59 -28.24
C ASP A 168 2.81 12.02 -26.81
N ALA A 169 2.45 13.30 -26.64
CA ALA A 169 1.98 13.82 -25.36
C ALA A 169 0.56 13.32 -25.02
N LEU A 170 -0.31 13.20 -26.01
CA LEU A 170 -1.64 12.61 -25.87
C LEU A 170 -1.54 11.11 -25.54
N GLU A 171 -0.64 10.38 -26.19
CA GLU A 171 -0.38 8.98 -25.88
C GLU A 171 0.16 8.81 -24.44
N SER A 172 1.05 9.69 -24.00
CA SER A 172 1.58 9.67 -22.62
C SER A 172 0.48 9.93 -21.59
N ILE A 173 -0.43 10.87 -21.84
CA ILE A 173 -1.57 11.14 -20.96
C ILE A 173 -2.50 9.92 -20.90
N GLN A 174 -2.84 9.35 -22.06
CA GLN A 174 -3.74 8.21 -22.11
C GLN A 174 -3.15 6.94 -21.51
N ARG A 175 -1.85 6.71 -21.68
CA ARG A 175 -1.17 5.47 -21.28
C ARG A 175 -0.65 5.50 -19.86
N LEU A 176 -0.18 6.65 -19.38
CA LEU A 176 0.53 6.78 -18.11
C LEU A 176 -0.24 7.61 -17.08
N ASP A 177 -1.35 8.22 -17.47
CA ASP A 177 -2.12 9.17 -16.65
C ASP A 177 -1.23 10.33 -16.11
N LEU A 178 -0.21 10.68 -16.89
CA LEU A 178 0.78 11.68 -16.54
C LEU A 178 0.71 12.85 -17.50
N LEU A 179 0.61 14.07 -16.95
CA LEU A 179 0.73 15.28 -17.73
C LEU A 179 2.20 15.52 -18.12
N PRO A 180 2.47 15.98 -19.36
CA PRO A 180 3.80 16.42 -19.76
C PRO A 180 4.35 17.51 -18.84
N GLU A 181 5.65 17.45 -18.55
CA GLU A 181 6.31 18.34 -17.57
C GLU A 181 6.12 19.83 -17.90
N ASN A 182 6.21 20.18 -19.18
CA ASN A 182 5.97 21.56 -19.65
C ASN A 182 4.54 22.07 -19.37
N ILE A 183 3.55 21.18 -19.37
CA ILE A 183 2.16 21.53 -19.01
C ILE A 183 2.05 21.70 -17.50
N VAL A 184 2.65 20.80 -16.74
CA VAL A 184 2.69 20.90 -15.28
C VAL A 184 3.35 22.22 -14.85
N GLU A 185 4.46 22.60 -15.49
CA GLU A 185 5.12 23.89 -15.22
C GLU A 185 4.21 25.08 -15.53
N GLN A 186 3.52 25.08 -16.66
CA GLN A 186 2.54 26.12 -17.00
C GLN A 186 1.42 26.21 -15.95
N MET A 187 0.90 25.07 -15.52
CA MET A 187 -0.14 25.02 -14.48
C MET A 187 0.36 25.53 -13.14
N VAL A 188 1.59 25.21 -12.75
CA VAL A 188 2.20 25.68 -11.50
C VAL A 188 2.41 27.19 -11.52
N GLN A 189 2.76 27.77 -12.67
CA GLN A 189 3.01 29.19 -12.82
C GLN A 189 1.74 30.03 -13.05
N SER A 190 0.59 29.40 -13.26
CA SER A 190 -0.66 30.09 -13.52
C SER A 190 -1.15 30.87 -12.29
N ALA A 191 -1.04 32.17 -12.34
CA ALA A 191 -1.51 33.05 -11.28
C ALA A 191 -3.05 33.00 -11.07
N PRO A 192 -3.90 32.99 -12.14
CA PRO A 192 -5.34 32.87 -11.99
C PRO A 192 -5.76 31.54 -11.36
N ARG A 193 -5.15 30.41 -11.78
CA ARG A 193 -5.42 29.11 -11.19
C ARG A 193 -5.02 29.05 -9.72
N ASN A 194 -3.83 29.53 -9.39
CA ASN A 194 -3.33 29.50 -8.02
C ASN A 194 -4.16 30.40 -7.10
N LYS A 195 -4.60 31.57 -7.59
CA LYS A 195 -5.52 32.44 -6.88
C LYS A 195 -6.84 31.75 -6.59
N LEU A 196 -7.46 31.10 -7.60
CA LEU A 196 -8.71 30.36 -7.43
C LEU A 196 -8.58 29.25 -6.39
N ILE A 197 -7.47 28.50 -6.40
CA ILE A 197 -7.20 27.45 -5.40
C ILE A 197 -7.17 28.07 -3.99
N VAL A 198 -6.44 29.16 -3.79
CA VAL A 198 -6.30 29.80 -2.49
C VAL A 198 -7.63 30.41 -2.00
N GLU A 199 -8.45 30.96 -2.91
CA GLU A 199 -9.74 31.56 -2.57
C GLU A 199 -10.83 30.50 -2.27
N THR A 200 -10.64 29.28 -2.77
CA THR A 200 -11.59 28.17 -2.57
C THR A 200 -11.30 27.34 -1.33
N TYR A 201 -10.06 27.35 -0.84
CA TYR A 201 -9.62 26.66 0.38
C TYR A 201 -9.75 27.56 1.60
#